data_97e7148805c21571e1f3623463c1179c
#
_entry.id   97e7148805c21571e1f3623463c1179c
#
_cell.length_a   1.000
_cell.length_b   1.000
_cell.length_c   1.000
_cell.angle_alpha   90.00
_cell.angle_beta   90.00
_cell.angle_gamma   90.00
#
_symmetry.space_group_name_H-M   'P 1'
#
loop_
_entity.id
_entity.type
_entity.pdbx_description
1 polymer ?
#
loop_
_entity_poly.entity_id
_entity_poly.type
_entity_poly.pdbx_seq_one_letter_code
_entity_poly.pdbx_strand_id
1 'polypeptide(L)'
;MRLVKEQPADDSQEEWLARERAHLSQVLYRYTPIVVDHAQGSYMYSVDGRRYLDFASGIAVTNLGHGHPAVVAAAKAQLDKVMHTSVVAHHRPAIELAERIAAVAPGKLDKVFFANSGAEAVEGAIKLARYTTGRPALIGFQGAFHGRTYGALSLTASKSYYRERYEPFLPGVYHVPYPYPYRNPTGSSDEATLDYVFDYIDEMLDTRVPPKNIAAFIVEPVLGEGGYVVPPADFMPRLRALCDRHDILLIADEVQSGYGRTGKMFACEHTGVVPDIMTLAKSIASGLPLSAVVATSKLMDQWEPAAHGSTFGGNPVSCAAGIATLDVFEREGILENAATRGAELIRRLGDLQRRLPAIGEVRGLGLMVGVELVNKDGSANKDLQKKVRQVCLESGMVVLSCGPHDNVLRLVPPLNLSETELDEGWEILNAAFQEVAA
;
A
#
# COMPACT_ATOMS: atom_id res chain seq x y z
N MET A 1 24.34 -27.05 -22.79
CA MET A 1 23.66 -26.29 -21.73
C MET A 1 24.72 -26.02 -20.65
N ARG A 2 25.31 -24.83 -20.62
CA ARG A 2 26.26 -24.45 -19.57
C ARG A 2 25.45 -24.14 -18.32
N LEU A 3 25.30 -25.11 -17.44
CA LEU A 3 24.76 -24.93 -16.10
C LEU A 3 25.82 -24.22 -15.26
N VAL A 4 25.45 -23.05 -14.80
CA VAL A 4 26.04 -22.26 -13.71
C VAL A 4 27.55 -22.32 -13.60
N LYS A 5 28.21 -21.23 -13.97
CA LYS A 5 29.59 -20.99 -13.57
C LYS A 5 29.68 -21.03 -12.04
N GLU A 6 30.81 -21.56 -11.55
CA GLU A 6 31.21 -21.53 -10.14
C GLU A 6 30.85 -20.19 -9.49
N GLN A 7 30.42 -20.23 -8.21
CA GLN A 7 30.21 -19.00 -7.43
C GLN A 7 31.47 -18.13 -7.54
N PRO A 8 31.33 -16.82 -7.77
CA PRO A 8 32.48 -15.94 -7.84
C PRO A 8 33.29 -16.02 -6.56
N ALA A 9 34.61 -15.91 -6.68
CA ALA A 9 35.53 -15.91 -5.57
C ALA A 9 35.38 -14.67 -4.63
N ASP A 10 34.65 -13.64 -5.10
CA ASP A 10 34.37 -12.42 -4.37
C ASP A 10 32.84 -12.31 -4.21
N ASP A 11 32.36 -12.40 -2.96
CA ASP A 11 30.94 -12.25 -2.56
C ASP A 11 30.62 -10.81 -2.14
N SER A 12 31.31 -9.85 -2.74
CA SER A 12 31.15 -8.44 -2.45
C SER A 12 29.82 -7.87 -2.98
N GLN A 13 29.30 -6.85 -2.29
CA GLN A 13 28.11 -6.13 -2.72
C GLN A 13 28.26 -5.54 -4.13
N GLU A 14 29.46 -5.05 -4.46
CA GLU A 14 29.76 -4.46 -5.77
C GLU A 14 29.64 -5.48 -6.91
N GLU A 15 30.13 -6.70 -6.71
CA GLU A 15 30.01 -7.77 -7.70
C GLU A 15 28.56 -8.18 -7.93
N TRP A 16 27.76 -8.35 -6.86
CA TRP A 16 26.34 -8.65 -6.99
C TRP A 16 25.57 -7.56 -7.73
N LEU A 17 25.86 -6.28 -7.46
CA LEU A 17 25.26 -5.15 -8.18
C LEU A 17 25.70 -5.11 -9.66
N ALA A 18 26.94 -5.49 -9.96
CA ALA A 18 27.38 -5.62 -11.35
C ALA A 18 26.64 -6.74 -12.11
N ARG A 19 26.43 -7.88 -11.45
CA ARG A 19 25.63 -9.00 -12.00
C ARG A 19 24.16 -8.63 -12.17
N GLU A 20 23.58 -7.89 -11.20
CA GLU A 20 22.22 -7.37 -11.33
C GLU A 20 22.09 -6.49 -12.57
N ARG A 21 22.99 -5.52 -12.75
CA ARG A 21 22.99 -4.63 -13.94
C ARG A 21 23.14 -5.39 -15.26
N ALA A 22 23.86 -6.50 -15.26
CA ALA A 22 24.10 -7.31 -16.45
C ALA A 22 22.90 -8.19 -16.84
N HIS A 23 22.05 -8.58 -15.90
CA HIS A 23 21.05 -9.64 -16.13
C HIS A 23 19.61 -9.25 -15.77
N LEU A 24 19.38 -8.25 -14.92
CA LEU A 24 18.04 -7.79 -14.57
C LEU A 24 17.69 -6.49 -15.30
N SER A 25 16.44 -6.38 -15.71
CA SER A 25 15.94 -5.15 -16.34
C SER A 25 16.01 -3.97 -15.35
N GLN A 26 16.61 -2.89 -15.81
CA GLN A 26 16.74 -1.65 -15.01
C GLN A 26 15.42 -0.86 -14.89
N VAL A 27 14.32 -1.36 -15.44
CA VAL A 27 13.00 -0.77 -15.27
C VAL A 27 12.55 -0.79 -13.80
N LEU A 28 13.03 -1.75 -12.99
CA LEU A 28 12.79 -1.79 -11.56
C LEU A 28 13.78 -0.86 -10.85
N TYR A 29 13.32 0.34 -10.52
CA TYR A 29 14.10 1.28 -9.73
C TYR A 29 14.37 0.72 -8.31
N ARG A 30 15.65 0.67 -7.93
CA ARG A 30 16.09 0.29 -6.59
C ARG A 30 16.27 1.56 -5.74
N TYR A 31 15.66 1.59 -4.57
CA TYR A 31 15.78 2.73 -3.65
C TYR A 31 17.14 2.80 -2.95
N THR A 32 17.80 1.65 -2.80
CA THR A 32 19.09 1.51 -2.13
C THR A 32 20.00 0.56 -2.91
N PRO A 33 21.32 0.67 -2.75
CA PRO A 33 22.27 -0.29 -3.35
C PRO A 33 22.49 -1.53 -2.46
N ILE A 34 21.64 -1.79 -1.46
CA ILE A 34 21.82 -2.91 -0.54
C ILE A 34 21.55 -4.23 -1.27
N VAL A 35 22.50 -5.14 -1.21
CA VAL A 35 22.31 -6.54 -1.56
C VAL A 35 22.06 -7.30 -0.26
N VAL A 36 20.83 -7.72 -0.04
CA VAL A 36 20.41 -8.37 1.21
C VAL A 36 20.83 -9.83 1.20
N ASP A 37 21.55 -10.24 2.24
CA ASP A 37 21.86 -11.64 2.53
C ASP A 37 20.70 -12.31 3.27
N HIS A 38 20.34 -11.73 4.42
CA HIS A 38 19.21 -12.18 5.23
C HIS A 38 18.51 -11.02 5.92
N ALA A 39 17.31 -11.29 6.47
CA ALA A 39 16.56 -10.29 7.23
C ALA A 39 15.78 -10.97 8.35
N GLN A 40 15.64 -10.27 9.49
CA GLN A 40 14.90 -10.77 10.65
C GLN A 40 14.29 -9.60 11.45
N GLY A 41 13.02 -9.72 11.82
CA GLY A 41 12.30 -8.66 12.54
C GLY A 41 12.33 -7.35 11.76
N SER A 42 12.75 -6.29 12.40
CA SER A 42 12.86 -4.95 11.79
C SER A 42 14.19 -4.70 11.05
N TYR A 43 15.03 -5.71 10.87
CA TYR A 43 16.38 -5.53 10.33
C TYR A 43 16.65 -6.33 9.07
N MET A 44 17.39 -5.71 8.14
CA MET A 44 18.03 -6.36 6.99
C MET A 44 19.54 -6.37 7.18
N TYR A 45 20.19 -7.40 6.69
CA TYR A 45 21.65 -7.56 6.71
C TYR A 45 22.13 -7.73 5.28
N SER A 46 23.10 -6.92 4.88
CA SER A 46 23.69 -7.00 3.55
C SER A 46 24.78 -8.08 3.49
N VAL A 47 25.15 -8.48 2.29
CA VAL A 47 26.19 -9.48 2.04
C VAL A 47 27.57 -9.11 2.61
N ASP A 48 27.84 -7.82 2.82
CA ASP A 48 29.04 -7.31 3.51
C ASP A 48 28.88 -7.22 5.04
N GLY A 49 27.78 -7.77 5.59
CA GLY A 49 27.52 -7.88 7.03
C GLY A 49 27.00 -6.62 7.70
N ARG A 50 26.68 -5.58 6.95
CA ARG A 50 26.10 -4.35 7.50
C ARG A 50 24.62 -4.53 7.83
N ARG A 51 24.21 -4.08 9.03
CA ARG A 51 22.82 -4.08 9.49
C ARG A 51 22.11 -2.79 9.12
N TYR A 52 20.83 -2.92 8.70
CA TYR A 52 19.96 -1.80 8.39
C TYR A 52 18.61 -1.96 9.09
N LEU A 53 18.17 -0.94 9.82
CA LEU A 53 16.82 -0.85 10.36
C LEU A 53 15.84 -0.53 9.22
N ASP A 54 14.84 -1.37 9.01
CA ASP A 54 13.93 -1.29 7.87
C ASP A 54 12.65 -0.51 8.19
N PHE A 55 12.66 0.80 7.89
CA PHE A 55 11.46 1.64 7.94
C PHE A 55 10.73 1.72 6.58
N ALA A 56 10.93 0.70 5.73
CA ALA A 56 10.27 0.53 4.43
C ALA A 56 9.37 -0.71 4.37
N SER A 57 9.67 -1.76 5.17
CA SER A 57 8.95 -3.04 5.23
C SER A 57 8.65 -3.64 3.84
N GLY A 58 9.62 -3.57 2.91
CA GLY A 58 9.39 -4.03 1.53
C GLY A 58 8.26 -3.29 0.81
N ILE A 59 8.09 -2.00 1.07
CA ILE A 59 6.97 -1.13 0.64
C ILE A 59 5.65 -1.56 1.33
N ALA A 60 5.67 -1.56 2.66
CA ALA A 60 4.52 -1.93 3.52
C ALA A 60 3.99 -3.37 3.27
N VAL A 61 4.90 -4.32 3.05
CA VAL A 61 4.58 -5.73 2.82
C VAL A 61 4.82 -6.58 4.06
N THR A 62 6.00 -6.43 4.68
CA THR A 62 6.42 -7.22 5.84
C THR A 62 5.92 -6.58 7.14
N ASN A 63 4.59 -6.50 7.31
CA ASN A 63 3.98 -5.85 8.47
C ASN A 63 4.35 -6.51 9.80
N LEU A 64 4.65 -7.82 9.81
CA LEU A 64 5.10 -8.57 10.99
C LEU A 64 6.64 -8.64 11.09
N GLY A 65 7.35 -7.79 10.35
CA GLY A 65 8.79 -7.88 10.20
C GLY A 65 9.22 -9.02 9.28
N HIS A 66 10.51 -9.09 9.04
CA HIS A 66 11.11 -10.12 8.22
C HIS A 66 11.15 -11.46 8.95
N GLY A 67 10.78 -12.54 8.26
CA GLY A 67 10.97 -13.90 8.76
C GLY A 67 10.20 -14.23 10.04
N HIS A 68 8.98 -13.69 10.24
CA HIS A 68 8.20 -13.99 11.44
C HIS A 68 8.05 -15.50 11.64
N PRO A 69 8.44 -16.05 12.84
CA PRO A 69 8.55 -17.50 13.03
C PRO A 69 7.28 -18.29 12.72
N ALA A 70 6.11 -17.78 13.13
CA ALA A 70 4.83 -18.44 12.88
C ALA A 70 4.50 -18.51 11.37
N VAL A 71 4.73 -17.43 10.63
CA VAL A 71 4.48 -17.35 9.18
C VAL A 71 5.42 -18.27 8.43
N VAL A 72 6.72 -18.27 8.77
CA VAL A 72 7.73 -19.14 8.16
C VAL A 72 7.42 -20.61 8.44
N ALA A 73 7.04 -20.96 9.67
CA ALA A 73 6.68 -22.32 10.04
C ALA A 73 5.45 -22.83 9.26
N ALA A 74 4.41 -22.01 9.14
CA ALA A 74 3.21 -22.36 8.38
C ALA A 74 3.50 -22.56 6.89
N ALA A 75 4.30 -21.69 6.28
CA ALA A 75 4.72 -21.81 4.89
C ALA A 75 5.53 -23.10 4.65
N LYS A 76 6.52 -23.40 5.51
CA LYS A 76 7.32 -24.63 5.44
C LYS A 76 6.45 -25.88 5.58
N ALA A 77 5.56 -25.92 6.56
CA ALA A 77 4.65 -27.05 6.76
C ALA A 77 3.69 -27.26 5.57
N GLN A 78 3.31 -26.19 4.89
CA GLN A 78 2.46 -26.30 3.70
C GLN A 78 3.25 -26.75 2.45
N LEU A 79 4.52 -26.34 2.33
CA LEU A 79 5.41 -26.83 1.25
C LEU A 79 5.54 -28.35 1.28
N ASP A 80 5.60 -28.98 2.45
CA ASP A 80 5.69 -30.43 2.60
C ASP A 80 4.38 -31.16 2.21
N LYS A 81 3.26 -30.44 2.05
CA LYS A 81 1.96 -31.03 1.68
C LYS A 81 1.64 -30.87 0.21
N VAL A 82 1.46 -29.63 -0.22
CA VAL A 82 1.15 -29.27 -1.60
C VAL A 82 1.49 -27.81 -1.87
N MET A 83 2.23 -27.57 -2.96
CA MET A 83 2.67 -26.22 -3.36
C MET A 83 1.68 -25.52 -4.28
N HIS A 84 0.95 -26.27 -5.12
CA HIS A 84 0.10 -25.70 -6.16
C HIS A 84 -0.94 -26.70 -6.65
N THR A 85 -2.18 -26.24 -6.80
CA THR A 85 -3.27 -27.02 -7.41
C THR A 85 -4.02 -26.23 -8.47
N SER A 86 -3.82 -24.91 -8.55
CA SER A 86 -4.65 -24.01 -9.35
C SER A 86 -6.15 -24.23 -9.06
N VAL A 87 -6.99 -24.02 -10.07
CA VAL A 87 -8.43 -24.30 -10.03
C VAL A 87 -8.79 -25.77 -10.32
N VAL A 88 -7.77 -26.65 -10.45
CA VAL A 88 -7.99 -28.08 -10.73
C VAL A 88 -8.54 -28.82 -9.54
N ALA A 89 -8.17 -28.38 -8.33
CA ALA A 89 -8.66 -29.00 -7.09
C ALA A 89 -8.78 -27.95 -5.97
N HIS A 90 -9.72 -28.19 -5.06
CA HIS A 90 -9.85 -27.40 -3.84
C HIS A 90 -8.74 -27.74 -2.85
N HIS A 91 -8.34 -26.76 -2.04
CA HIS A 91 -7.40 -26.97 -0.94
C HIS A 91 -7.80 -26.16 0.31
N ARG A 92 -7.56 -26.77 1.46
CA ARG A 92 -8.00 -26.23 2.76
C ARG A 92 -7.49 -24.80 3.04
N PRO A 93 -6.19 -24.47 2.84
CA PRO A 93 -5.69 -23.14 3.19
C PRO A 93 -6.43 -21.97 2.51
N ALA A 94 -6.87 -22.12 1.25
CA ALA A 94 -7.62 -21.03 0.61
C ALA A 94 -9.02 -20.87 1.20
N ILE A 95 -9.70 -21.99 1.50
CA ILE A 95 -11.04 -21.97 2.10
C ILE A 95 -10.98 -21.32 3.49
N GLU A 96 -10.07 -21.80 4.34
CA GLU A 96 -9.88 -21.29 5.71
C GLU A 96 -9.47 -19.81 5.72
N LEU A 97 -8.55 -19.41 4.85
CA LEU A 97 -8.16 -17.99 4.77
C LEU A 97 -9.32 -17.11 4.30
N ALA A 98 -10.14 -17.59 3.34
CA ALA A 98 -11.32 -16.84 2.89
C ALA A 98 -12.34 -16.65 4.03
N GLU A 99 -12.61 -17.69 4.80
CA GLU A 99 -13.47 -17.62 6.00
C GLU A 99 -12.95 -16.61 7.02
N ARG A 100 -11.64 -16.61 7.27
CA ARG A 100 -11.03 -15.71 8.24
C ARG A 100 -10.98 -14.26 7.75
N ILE A 101 -10.72 -14.01 6.46
CA ILE A 101 -10.80 -12.67 5.88
C ILE A 101 -12.23 -12.16 5.98
N ALA A 102 -13.23 -12.97 5.63
CA ALA A 102 -14.63 -12.60 5.75
C ALA A 102 -15.05 -12.29 7.20
N ALA A 103 -14.48 -13.00 8.18
CA ALA A 103 -14.77 -12.77 9.60
C ALA A 103 -14.22 -11.42 10.13
N VAL A 104 -13.12 -10.91 9.57
CA VAL A 104 -12.52 -9.63 9.99
C VAL A 104 -12.87 -8.46 9.07
N ALA A 105 -13.46 -8.74 7.89
CA ALA A 105 -13.85 -7.71 6.93
C ALA A 105 -15.04 -6.87 7.45
N PRO A 106 -15.11 -5.57 7.11
CA PRO A 106 -16.18 -4.71 7.57
C PRO A 106 -17.53 -5.09 6.96
N GLY A 107 -18.59 -4.98 7.74
CA GLY A 107 -19.97 -5.16 7.29
C GLY A 107 -20.28 -6.59 6.84
N LYS A 108 -20.67 -6.77 5.57
CA LYS A 108 -21.07 -8.06 4.99
C LYS A 108 -20.18 -8.43 3.79
N LEU A 109 -18.91 -8.10 3.82
CA LEU A 109 -17.94 -8.53 2.82
C LEU A 109 -17.54 -9.97 3.11
N ASP A 110 -18.33 -10.93 2.59
CA ASP A 110 -18.34 -12.34 3.00
C ASP A 110 -17.79 -13.31 1.95
N LYS A 111 -17.39 -12.80 0.76
CA LYS A 111 -16.77 -13.63 -0.28
C LYS A 111 -15.44 -13.07 -0.77
N VAL A 112 -14.53 -13.99 -1.08
CA VAL A 112 -13.14 -13.70 -1.45
C VAL A 112 -12.79 -14.34 -2.78
N PHE A 113 -12.22 -13.55 -3.70
CA PHE A 113 -11.50 -14.02 -4.87
C PHE A 113 -10.01 -13.74 -4.69
N PHE A 114 -9.17 -14.78 -4.72
CA PHE A 114 -7.73 -14.64 -4.57
C PHE A 114 -7.01 -14.41 -5.89
N ALA A 115 -5.96 -13.56 -5.84
CA ALA A 115 -5.00 -13.34 -6.90
C ALA A 115 -3.57 -13.24 -6.29
N ASN A 116 -2.59 -12.67 -7.01
CA ASN A 116 -1.19 -12.69 -6.56
C ASN A 116 -0.63 -11.31 -6.20
N SER A 117 -1.15 -10.26 -6.81
CA SER A 117 -0.64 -8.90 -6.64
C SER A 117 -1.78 -7.89 -6.44
N GLY A 118 -1.45 -6.73 -5.84
CA GLY A 118 -2.43 -5.64 -5.70
C GLY A 118 -3.02 -5.18 -7.04
N ALA A 119 -2.20 -5.16 -8.09
CA ALA A 119 -2.68 -4.83 -9.43
C ALA A 119 -3.73 -5.83 -9.92
N GLU A 120 -3.52 -7.14 -9.72
CA GLU A 120 -4.51 -8.18 -10.07
C GLU A 120 -5.79 -8.06 -9.23
N ALA A 121 -5.68 -7.73 -7.95
CA ALA A 121 -6.85 -7.47 -7.12
C ALA A 121 -7.65 -6.26 -7.64
N VAL A 122 -6.98 -5.18 -8.02
CA VAL A 122 -7.64 -4.01 -8.64
C VAL A 122 -8.29 -4.39 -9.98
N GLU A 123 -7.60 -5.13 -10.85
CA GLU A 123 -8.19 -5.66 -12.11
C GLU A 123 -9.45 -6.48 -11.83
N GLY A 124 -9.40 -7.36 -10.83
CA GLY A 124 -10.55 -8.14 -10.39
C GLY A 124 -11.70 -7.26 -9.91
N ALA A 125 -11.41 -6.29 -9.05
CA ALA A 125 -12.42 -5.37 -8.50
C ALA A 125 -13.13 -4.54 -9.57
N ILE A 126 -12.38 -3.94 -10.51
CA ILE A 126 -12.99 -3.15 -11.60
C ILE A 126 -13.75 -4.03 -12.60
N LYS A 127 -13.29 -5.25 -12.84
CA LYS A 127 -14.02 -6.22 -13.67
C LYS A 127 -15.31 -6.64 -12.99
N LEU A 128 -15.28 -6.96 -11.70
CA LEU A 128 -16.48 -7.29 -10.92
C LEU A 128 -17.49 -6.13 -10.96
N ALA A 129 -17.04 -4.90 -10.69
CA ALA A 129 -17.90 -3.72 -10.71
C ALA A 129 -18.58 -3.51 -12.07
N ARG A 130 -17.81 -3.59 -13.17
CA ARG A 130 -18.38 -3.47 -14.53
C ARG A 130 -19.31 -4.61 -14.88
N TYR A 131 -18.96 -5.84 -14.50
CA TYR A 131 -19.75 -7.02 -14.82
C TYR A 131 -21.12 -6.99 -14.14
N THR A 132 -21.16 -6.64 -12.86
CA THR A 132 -22.39 -6.66 -12.07
C THR A 132 -23.31 -5.46 -12.34
N THR A 133 -22.74 -4.30 -12.68
CA THR A 133 -23.53 -3.10 -12.96
C THR A 133 -23.88 -2.93 -14.45
N GLY A 134 -23.13 -3.56 -15.36
CA GLY A 134 -23.22 -3.31 -16.80
C GLY A 134 -22.78 -1.90 -17.22
N ARG A 135 -22.19 -1.11 -16.32
CA ARG A 135 -21.82 0.30 -16.53
C ARG A 135 -20.33 0.41 -16.92
N PRO A 136 -19.95 1.27 -17.89
CA PRO A 136 -18.60 1.32 -18.42
C PRO A 136 -17.62 2.21 -17.63
N ALA A 137 -18.10 3.23 -16.91
CA ALA A 137 -17.23 4.26 -16.33
C ALA A 137 -16.72 3.88 -14.94
N LEU A 138 -15.48 4.29 -14.66
CA LEU A 138 -14.81 4.16 -13.37
C LEU A 138 -14.26 5.54 -12.96
N ILE A 139 -14.39 5.88 -11.70
CA ILE A 139 -13.86 7.12 -11.16
C ILE A 139 -12.73 6.80 -10.17
N GLY A 140 -11.53 7.28 -10.46
CA GLY A 140 -10.37 7.25 -9.57
C GLY A 140 -10.02 8.65 -9.04
N PHE A 141 -9.01 8.73 -8.19
CA PHE A 141 -8.57 9.99 -7.60
C PHE A 141 -7.17 10.38 -8.07
N GLN A 142 -6.95 11.69 -8.21
CA GLN A 142 -5.61 12.23 -8.45
C GLN A 142 -4.67 11.86 -7.30
N GLY A 143 -3.42 11.54 -7.64
CA GLY A 143 -2.45 11.09 -6.65
C GLY A 143 -2.54 9.60 -6.31
N ALA A 144 -3.60 8.88 -6.70
CA ALA A 144 -3.78 7.46 -6.37
C ALA A 144 -2.80 6.54 -7.10
N PHE A 145 -2.50 5.40 -6.47
CA PHE A 145 -1.72 4.32 -7.06
C PHE A 145 -2.42 2.98 -6.87
N HIS A 146 -2.92 2.41 -7.96
CA HIS A 146 -3.69 1.16 -7.96
C HIS A 146 -2.97 -0.02 -8.63
N GLY A 147 -1.78 0.20 -9.17
CA GLY A 147 -0.99 -0.84 -9.84
C GLY A 147 -0.44 -0.42 -11.20
N ARG A 148 0.20 -1.38 -11.89
CA ARG A 148 0.90 -1.14 -13.17
C ARG A 148 0.44 -2.05 -14.31
N THR A 149 -0.58 -2.89 -14.13
CA THR A 149 -1.30 -3.53 -15.23
C THR A 149 -2.17 -2.49 -15.93
N TYR A 150 -2.54 -2.68 -17.18
CA TYR A 150 -3.20 -1.62 -17.98
C TYR A 150 -4.49 -1.08 -17.35
N GLY A 151 -5.36 -1.92 -16.78
CA GLY A 151 -6.56 -1.45 -16.09
C GLY A 151 -6.23 -0.70 -14.80
N ALA A 152 -5.38 -1.27 -13.94
CA ALA A 152 -4.93 -0.62 -12.71
C ALA A 152 -4.11 0.65 -12.99
N LEU A 153 -3.27 0.65 -14.03
CA LEU A 153 -2.49 1.81 -14.46
C LEU A 153 -3.38 2.94 -14.98
N SER A 154 -4.52 2.59 -15.59
CA SER A 154 -5.51 3.58 -16.05
C SER A 154 -6.07 4.41 -14.90
N LEU A 155 -6.19 3.80 -13.71
CA LEU A 155 -6.65 4.44 -12.46
C LEU A 155 -5.49 5.08 -11.66
N THR A 156 -4.25 4.64 -11.87
CA THR A 156 -3.07 5.22 -11.21
C THR A 156 -2.80 6.62 -11.75
N ALA A 157 -2.75 7.62 -10.86
CA ALA A 157 -2.55 9.02 -11.18
C ALA A 157 -1.56 9.73 -10.24
N SER A 158 -0.69 8.96 -9.57
CA SER A 158 0.29 9.50 -8.61
C SER A 158 1.46 10.20 -9.28
N LYS A 159 1.92 9.68 -10.42
CA LYS A 159 3.10 10.23 -11.13
C LYS A 159 3.00 10.03 -12.63
N SER A 160 3.34 11.06 -13.41
CA SER A 160 3.27 11.04 -14.87
C SER A 160 4.16 9.96 -15.50
N TYR A 161 5.37 9.76 -14.98
CA TYR A 161 6.32 8.80 -15.53
C TYR A 161 5.89 7.33 -15.38
N TYR A 162 4.91 7.02 -14.51
CA TYR A 162 4.28 5.67 -14.48
C TYR A 162 3.41 5.40 -15.70
N ARG A 163 2.92 6.46 -16.35
CA ARG A 163 1.97 6.43 -17.46
C ARG A 163 2.62 6.74 -18.80
N GLU A 164 3.82 7.32 -18.80
CA GLU A 164 4.50 7.80 -20.00
C GLU A 164 4.71 6.67 -21.01
N ARG A 165 4.27 6.88 -22.28
CA ARG A 165 4.39 5.96 -23.43
C ARG A 165 3.58 4.67 -23.32
N TYR A 166 2.59 4.58 -22.43
CA TYR A 166 1.72 3.40 -22.30
C TYR A 166 0.29 3.65 -22.83
N GLU A 167 -0.01 4.84 -23.29
CA GLU A 167 -1.33 5.14 -23.88
C GLU A 167 -1.54 4.39 -25.21
N PRO A 168 -2.78 3.99 -25.56
CA PRO A 168 -4.03 4.33 -24.89
C PRO A 168 -4.33 3.43 -23.69
N PHE A 169 -4.91 4.06 -22.65
CA PHE A 169 -5.38 3.37 -21.44
C PHE A 169 -6.78 2.81 -21.57
N LEU A 170 -7.27 2.14 -20.52
CA LEU A 170 -8.64 1.62 -20.44
C LEU A 170 -9.65 2.78 -20.63
N PRO A 171 -10.56 2.71 -21.61
CA PRO A 171 -11.56 3.75 -21.81
C PRO A 171 -12.58 3.81 -20.66
N GLY A 172 -13.17 4.99 -20.48
CA GLY A 172 -14.18 5.22 -19.45
C GLY A 172 -13.62 5.38 -18.05
N VAL A 173 -12.34 5.74 -17.90
CA VAL A 173 -11.73 6.09 -16.62
C VAL A 173 -11.62 7.61 -16.50
N TYR A 174 -12.13 8.14 -15.38
CA TYR A 174 -12.08 9.55 -15.05
C TYR A 174 -11.37 9.74 -13.70
N HIS A 175 -10.77 10.91 -13.50
CA HIS A 175 -10.09 11.24 -12.24
C HIS A 175 -10.66 12.53 -11.66
N VAL A 176 -10.85 12.51 -10.34
CA VAL A 176 -11.25 13.66 -9.53
C VAL A 176 -10.17 14.01 -8.52
N PRO A 177 -10.13 15.24 -8.00
CA PRO A 177 -9.18 15.57 -6.94
C PRO A 177 -9.33 14.66 -5.71
N TYR A 178 -8.21 14.31 -5.07
CA TYR A 178 -8.21 13.69 -3.74
C TYR A 178 -8.22 14.79 -2.67
N PRO A 179 -8.98 14.68 -1.58
CA PRO A 179 -9.00 15.71 -0.55
C PRO A 179 -7.68 15.76 0.23
N TYR A 180 -6.92 16.81 -0.03
CA TYR A 180 -5.61 17.04 0.56
C TYR A 180 -5.55 18.46 1.14
N PRO A 181 -5.89 18.67 2.45
CA PRO A 181 -6.01 20.00 3.03
C PRO A 181 -4.76 20.86 2.89
N TYR A 182 -3.57 20.29 3.14
CA TYR A 182 -2.30 21.03 3.07
C TYR A 182 -2.00 21.59 1.67
N ARG A 183 -2.52 20.97 0.59
CA ARG A 183 -2.31 21.37 -0.80
C ARG A 183 -3.59 21.80 -1.52
N ASN A 184 -4.69 21.99 -0.78
CA ASN A 184 -5.95 22.37 -1.38
C ASN A 184 -5.90 23.81 -1.93
N PRO A 185 -6.31 24.06 -3.19
CA PRO A 185 -6.21 25.37 -3.81
C PRO A 185 -7.19 26.42 -3.26
N THR A 186 -8.27 26.00 -2.60
CA THR A 186 -9.33 26.89 -2.10
C THR A 186 -9.24 27.18 -0.60
N GLY A 187 -8.25 26.62 0.07
CA GLY A 187 -8.02 26.79 1.50
C GLY A 187 -7.72 25.46 2.21
N SER A 188 -7.04 25.52 3.34
CA SER A 188 -6.52 24.35 4.05
C SER A 188 -7.48 23.79 5.12
N SER A 189 -8.71 24.34 5.26
CA SER A 189 -9.71 23.76 6.15
C SER A 189 -10.29 22.47 5.55
N ASP A 190 -10.73 21.56 6.42
CA ASP A 190 -11.40 20.33 6.00
C ASP A 190 -12.64 20.63 5.16
N GLU A 191 -13.46 21.61 5.58
CA GLU A 191 -14.67 22.04 4.88
C GLU A 191 -14.35 22.53 3.46
N ALA A 192 -13.44 23.50 3.31
CA ALA A 192 -13.05 24.02 1.99
C ALA A 192 -12.46 22.93 1.10
N THR A 193 -11.74 21.98 1.69
CA THR A 193 -11.18 20.84 0.95
C THR A 193 -12.27 19.90 0.44
N LEU A 194 -13.23 19.57 1.29
CA LEU A 194 -14.33 18.71 0.90
C LEU A 194 -15.24 19.38 -0.12
N ASP A 195 -15.57 20.64 0.05
CA ASP A 195 -16.39 21.38 -0.90
C ASP A 195 -15.72 21.43 -2.27
N TYR A 196 -14.43 21.75 -2.35
CA TYR A 196 -13.68 21.72 -3.62
C TYR A 196 -13.78 20.35 -4.33
N VAL A 197 -13.61 19.26 -3.59
CA VAL A 197 -13.64 17.89 -4.17
C VAL A 197 -15.06 17.52 -4.62
N PHE A 198 -16.07 17.77 -3.80
CA PHE A 198 -17.43 17.37 -4.12
C PHE A 198 -18.08 18.25 -5.17
N ASP A 199 -17.79 19.56 -5.20
CA ASP A 199 -18.21 20.45 -6.30
C ASP A 199 -17.62 19.99 -7.65
N TYR A 200 -16.34 19.57 -7.64
CA TYR A 200 -15.72 19.02 -8.84
C TYR A 200 -16.38 17.69 -9.29
N ILE A 201 -16.73 16.83 -8.32
CA ILE A 201 -17.45 15.59 -8.61
C ILE A 201 -18.82 15.91 -9.20
N ASP A 202 -19.60 16.80 -8.60
CA ASP A 202 -20.93 17.17 -9.04
C ASP A 202 -20.89 17.78 -10.46
N GLU A 203 -19.94 18.71 -10.73
CA GLU A 203 -19.72 19.23 -12.10
C GLU A 203 -19.40 18.11 -13.10
N MET A 204 -18.56 17.15 -12.72
CA MET A 204 -18.21 16.01 -13.58
C MET A 204 -19.44 15.14 -13.87
N LEU A 205 -20.29 14.90 -12.87
CA LEU A 205 -21.53 14.11 -13.04
C LEU A 205 -22.53 14.80 -13.95
N ASP A 206 -22.58 16.12 -13.92
CA ASP A 206 -23.49 16.92 -14.76
C ASP A 206 -22.99 17.08 -16.20
N THR A 207 -21.66 17.16 -16.41
CA THR A 207 -21.11 17.61 -17.70
C THR A 207 -20.34 16.55 -18.47
N ARG A 208 -19.77 15.53 -17.82
CA ARG A 208 -18.83 14.58 -18.45
C ARG A 208 -19.31 13.14 -18.43
N VAL A 209 -19.83 12.65 -17.32
CA VAL A 209 -20.25 11.26 -17.17
C VAL A 209 -21.49 11.16 -16.28
N PRO A 210 -22.67 10.84 -16.85
CA PRO A 210 -23.88 10.74 -16.04
C PRO A 210 -23.79 9.57 -15.05
N PRO A 211 -24.31 9.72 -13.82
CA PRO A 211 -24.18 8.71 -12.75
C PRO A 211 -24.60 7.29 -13.18
N LYS A 212 -25.62 7.17 -14.01
CA LYS A 212 -26.11 5.87 -14.53
C LYS A 212 -25.09 5.08 -15.37
N ASN A 213 -24.00 5.72 -15.81
CA ASN A 213 -22.92 5.08 -16.58
C ASN A 213 -21.72 4.72 -15.69
N ILE A 214 -21.71 5.10 -14.40
CA ILE A 214 -20.59 4.87 -13.51
C ILE A 214 -20.80 3.54 -12.78
N ALA A 215 -19.84 2.61 -12.96
CA ALA A 215 -19.81 1.34 -12.25
C ALA A 215 -19.35 1.52 -10.82
N ALA A 216 -18.25 2.25 -10.63
CA ALA A 216 -17.66 2.41 -9.30
C ALA A 216 -16.80 3.67 -9.18
N PHE A 217 -16.70 4.16 -7.93
CA PHE A 217 -15.54 4.90 -7.45
C PHE A 217 -14.54 3.92 -6.87
N ILE A 218 -13.22 4.14 -7.12
CA ILE A 218 -12.14 3.44 -6.44
C ILE A 218 -11.30 4.45 -5.69
N VAL A 219 -11.02 4.18 -4.41
CA VAL A 219 -10.35 5.10 -3.50
C VAL A 219 -9.41 4.36 -2.56
N GLU A 220 -8.23 4.91 -2.32
CA GLU A 220 -7.39 4.54 -1.17
C GLU A 220 -7.92 5.31 0.05
N PRO A 221 -8.36 4.66 1.15
CA PRO A 221 -8.84 5.37 2.35
C PRO A 221 -7.79 6.29 2.98
N VAL A 222 -6.52 5.94 2.85
CA VAL A 222 -5.36 6.81 3.06
C VAL A 222 -4.51 6.72 1.80
N LEU A 223 -4.29 7.85 1.15
CA LEU A 223 -3.55 7.90 -0.11
C LEU A 223 -2.09 7.47 0.10
N GLY A 224 -1.66 6.38 -0.54
CA GLY A 224 -0.33 5.80 -0.36
C GLY A 224 0.77 6.52 -1.12
N GLU A 225 1.03 6.10 -2.35
CA GLU A 225 2.10 6.65 -3.20
C GLU A 225 1.95 8.15 -3.47
N GLY A 226 0.73 8.68 -3.42
CA GLY A 226 0.44 10.11 -3.54
C GLY A 226 0.87 10.97 -2.37
N GLY A 227 1.44 10.40 -1.29
CA GLY A 227 2.05 11.19 -0.23
C GLY A 227 1.59 10.89 1.20
N TYR A 228 1.00 9.75 1.47
CA TYR A 228 0.45 9.37 2.78
C TYR A 228 -0.56 10.38 3.31
N VAL A 229 -1.42 10.82 2.40
CA VAL A 229 -2.44 11.82 2.71
C VAL A 229 -3.61 11.17 3.43
N VAL A 230 -3.87 11.64 4.64
CA VAL A 230 -5.06 11.29 5.40
C VAL A 230 -6.15 12.31 5.03
N PRO A 231 -7.27 11.87 4.46
CA PRO A 231 -8.33 12.80 4.07
C PRO A 231 -9.10 13.30 5.31
N PRO A 232 -9.83 14.41 5.21
CA PRO A 232 -10.77 14.83 6.25
C PRO A 232 -11.74 13.70 6.63
N ALA A 233 -12.11 13.60 7.90
CA ALA A 233 -12.90 12.48 8.44
C ALA A 233 -14.24 12.26 7.72
N ASP A 234 -14.86 13.33 7.24
CA ASP A 234 -16.14 13.28 6.54
C ASP A 234 -16.04 12.90 5.05
N PHE A 235 -14.84 12.75 4.51
CA PHE A 235 -14.65 12.40 3.10
C PHE A 235 -15.28 11.05 2.73
N MET A 236 -14.87 10.00 3.40
CA MET A 236 -15.37 8.65 3.08
C MET A 236 -16.88 8.51 3.33
N PRO A 237 -17.44 9.04 4.44
CA PRO A 237 -18.89 9.09 4.64
C PRO A 237 -19.65 9.86 3.53
N ARG A 238 -19.18 11.04 3.12
CA ARG A 238 -19.80 11.80 2.03
C ARG A 238 -19.70 11.05 0.68
N LEU A 239 -18.57 10.41 0.39
CA LEU A 239 -18.39 9.61 -0.82
C LEU A 239 -19.32 8.39 -0.82
N ARG A 240 -19.46 7.69 0.32
CA ARG A 240 -20.40 6.58 0.47
C ARG A 240 -21.85 7.04 0.21
N ALA A 241 -22.26 8.15 0.82
CA ALA A 241 -23.59 8.71 0.62
C ALA A 241 -23.87 9.12 -0.84
N LEU A 242 -22.85 9.64 -1.53
CA LEU A 242 -22.95 9.94 -2.98
C LEU A 242 -23.12 8.66 -3.78
N CYS A 243 -22.33 7.64 -3.51
CA CYS A 243 -22.42 6.34 -4.17
C CYS A 243 -23.80 5.69 -3.95
N ASP A 244 -24.32 5.71 -2.73
CA ASP A 244 -25.64 5.17 -2.39
C ASP A 244 -26.77 5.91 -3.11
N ARG A 245 -26.69 7.25 -3.21
CA ARG A 245 -27.69 8.08 -3.90
C ARG A 245 -27.83 7.71 -5.39
N HIS A 246 -26.73 7.31 -6.01
CA HIS A 246 -26.68 7.05 -7.45
C HIS A 246 -26.55 5.56 -7.80
N ASP A 247 -26.64 4.65 -6.82
CA ASP A 247 -26.43 3.22 -7.01
C ASP A 247 -25.10 2.93 -7.71
N ILE A 248 -24.03 3.59 -7.27
CA ILE A 248 -22.64 3.43 -7.72
C ILE A 248 -21.88 2.60 -6.69
N LEU A 249 -21.07 1.65 -7.12
CA LEU A 249 -20.26 0.85 -6.19
C LEU A 249 -19.09 1.66 -5.64
N LEU A 250 -18.75 1.44 -4.37
CA LEU A 250 -17.54 1.97 -3.74
C LEU A 250 -16.52 0.86 -3.56
N ILE A 251 -15.36 1.01 -4.21
CA ILE A 251 -14.21 0.13 -4.06
C ILE A 251 -13.20 0.80 -3.13
N ALA A 252 -12.93 0.20 -1.97
CA ALA A 252 -11.83 0.63 -1.11
C ALA A 252 -10.55 -0.16 -1.47
N ASP A 253 -9.52 0.56 -1.91
CA ASP A 253 -8.20 -0.03 -2.13
C ASP A 253 -7.40 -0.02 -0.83
N GLU A 254 -7.48 -1.13 -0.11
CA GLU A 254 -6.77 -1.37 1.16
C GLU A 254 -5.45 -2.13 0.96
N VAL A 255 -4.93 -2.16 -0.25
CA VAL A 255 -3.68 -2.86 -0.59
C VAL A 255 -2.52 -2.36 0.26
N GLN A 256 -2.45 -1.07 0.58
CA GLN A 256 -1.39 -0.51 1.42
C GLN A 256 -1.88 -0.14 2.83
N SER A 257 -3.07 0.36 2.99
CA SER A 257 -3.64 0.85 4.25
C SER A 257 -4.19 -0.26 5.15
N GLY A 258 -4.53 -1.41 4.59
CA GLY A 258 -5.08 -2.55 5.31
C GLY A 258 -4.06 -3.33 6.14
N TYR A 259 -4.55 -4.38 6.78
CA TYR A 259 -3.77 -5.28 7.62
C TYR A 259 -2.95 -4.55 8.68
N GLY A 260 -3.63 -3.71 9.47
CA GLY A 260 -3.09 -3.06 10.66
C GLY A 260 -2.25 -1.81 10.42
N ARG A 261 -1.94 -1.47 9.16
CA ARG A 261 -1.00 -0.39 8.83
C ARG A 261 -1.38 0.95 9.45
N THR A 262 -2.66 1.25 9.54
CA THR A 262 -3.20 2.50 10.11
C THR A 262 -3.61 2.39 11.59
N GLY A 263 -3.29 1.28 12.27
CA GLY A 263 -3.69 1.01 13.66
C GLY A 263 -5.08 0.38 13.81
N LYS A 264 -5.80 0.17 12.70
CA LYS A 264 -7.00 -0.66 12.60
C LYS A 264 -6.80 -1.75 11.57
N MET A 265 -7.62 -2.82 11.58
CA MET A 265 -7.45 -3.90 10.60
C MET A 265 -7.55 -3.36 9.18
N PHE A 266 -8.52 -2.48 8.90
CA PHE A 266 -8.69 -1.78 7.63
C PHE A 266 -8.86 -0.28 7.87
N ALA A 267 -8.34 0.56 6.98
CA ALA A 267 -8.38 2.00 7.16
C ALA A 267 -9.81 2.58 7.04
N CYS A 268 -10.67 1.97 6.25
CA CYS A 268 -12.09 2.37 6.16
C CYS A 268 -12.83 2.30 7.52
N GLU A 269 -12.34 1.50 8.48
CA GLU A 269 -12.92 1.44 9.83
C GLU A 269 -12.74 2.73 10.64
N HIS A 270 -11.77 3.60 10.29
CA HIS A 270 -11.61 4.89 10.98
C HIS A 270 -12.82 5.80 10.78
N THR A 271 -13.53 5.65 9.68
CA THR A 271 -14.72 6.44 9.34
C THR A 271 -16.02 5.64 9.44
N GLY A 272 -15.95 4.34 9.77
CA GLY A 272 -17.12 3.45 9.83
C GLY A 272 -17.75 3.15 8.47
N VAL A 273 -17.09 3.50 7.37
CA VAL A 273 -17.60 3.25 6.02
C VAL A 273 -17.36 1.81 5.62
N VAL A 274 -18.41 1.15 5.14
CA VAL A 274 -18.35 -0.19 4.55
C VAL A 274 -18.36 -0.04 3.02
N PRO A 275 -17.30 -0.45 2.32
CA PRO A 275 -17.28 -0.46 0.87
C PRO A 275 -18.11 -1.63 0.30
N ASP A 276 -18.44 -1.58 -0.98
CA ASP A 276 -19.06 -2.71 -1.69
C ASP A 276 -18.04 -3.76 -2.09
N ILE A 277 -16.82 -3.31 -2.39
CA ILE A 277 -15.68 -4.14 -2.79
C ILE A 277 -14.43 -3.60 -2.08
N MET A 278 -13.58 -4.49 -1.60
CA MET A 278 -12.29 -4.16 -1.00
C MET A 278 -11.16 -4.94 -1.68
N THR A 279 -10.04 -4.28 -2.00
CA THR A 279 -8.84 -4.94 -2.52
C THR A 279 -7.78 -5.05 -1.45
N LEU A 280 -7.17 -6.23 -1.33
CA LEU A 280 -6.14 -6.57 -0.35
C LEU A 280 -4.92 -7.14 -1.06
N ALA A 281 -3.72 -6.85 -0.55
CA ALA A 281 -2.47 -7.46 -0.98
C ALA A 281 -1.37 -7.20 0.07
N LYS A 282 -0.13 -7.01 -0.38
CA LYS A 282 1.03 -6.68 0.48
C LYS A 282 1.10 -7.53 1.73
N SER A 283 0.56 -7.03 2.84
CA SER A 283 0.70 -7.66 4.16
C SER A 283 -0.17 -8.91 4.38
N ILE A 284 -1.08 -9.23 3.46
CA ILE A 284 -2.02 -10.35 3.60
C ILE A 284 -1.33 -11.70 3.89
N ALA A 285 -0.09 -11.88 3.39
CA ALA A 285 0.72 -13.08 3.60
C ALA A 285 2.16 -12.75 4.06
N SER A 286 2.37 -11.56 4.65
CA SER A 286 3.63 -11.11 5.29
C SER A 286 4.90 -11.41 4.49
N GLY A 287 4.88 -11.17 3.16
CA GLY A 287 6.03 -11.32 2.26
C GLY A 287 5.82 -12.29 1.11
N LEU A 288 4.88 -13.23 1.20
CA LEU A 288 4.55 -14.11 0.06
C LEU A 288 3.52 -13.44 -0.87
N PRO A 289 3.62 -13.67 -2.21
CA PRO A 289 2.67 -13.15 -3.17
C PRO A 289 1.25 -13.67 -2.92
N LEU A 290 0.35 -12.78 -2.55
CA LEU A 290 -1.07 -13.05 -2.37
C LEU A 290 -1.83 -11.73 -2.42
N SER A 291 -3.01 -11.76 -3.02
CA SER A 291 -3.96 -10.66 -2.99
C SER A 291 -5.40 -11.18 -3.01
N ALA A 292 -6.34 -10.31 -2.69
CA ALA A 292 -7.75 -10.68 -2.66
C ALA A 292 -8.64 -9.53 -3.10
N VAL A 293 -9.73 -9.87 -3.79
CA VAL A 293 -10.93 -9.05 -3.91
C VAL A 293 -11.93 -9.59 -2.91
N VAL A 294 -12.42 -8.73 -2.02
CA VAL A 294 -13.42 -9.08 -1.01
C VAL A 294 -14.68 -8.28 -1.29
N ALA A 295 -15.81 -8.96 -1.42
CA ALA A 295 -17.10 -8.31 -1.69
C ALA A 295 -18.23 -9.09 -1.03
N THR A 296 -19.45 -8.55 -1.12
CA THR A 296 -20.62 -9.27 -0.65
C THR A 296 -20.92 -10.47 -1.57
N SER A 297 -21.48 -11.54 -1.01
CA SER A 297 -22.00 -12.67 -1.80
C SER A 297 -22.97 -12.21 -2.87
N LYS A 298 -23.80 -11.20 -2.58
CA LYS A 298 -24.71 -10.57 -3.55
C LYS A 298 -24.00 -10.08 -4.84
N LEU A 299 -22.80 -9.54 -4.73
CA LEU A 299 -22.00 -9.11 -5.88
C LEU A 299 -21.20 -10.27 -6.48
N MET A 300 -20.48 -11.03 -5.66
CA MET A 300 -19.60 -12.11 -6.13
C MET A 300 -20.36 -13.23 -6.84
N ASP A 301 -21.59 -13.55 -6.43
CA ASP A 301 -22.38 -14.61 -7.01
C ASP A 301 -23.00 -14.27 -8.37
N GLN A 302 -22.94 -12.99 -8.76
CA GLN A 302 -23.28 -12.56 -10.13
C GLN A 302 -22.12 -12.80 -11.11
N TRP A 303 -20.90 -13.00 -10.60
CA TRP A 303 -19.76 -13.29 -11.46
C TRP A 303 -19.79 -14.77 -11.85
N GLU A 304 -20.15 -15.02 -13.10
CA GLU A 304 -20.33 -16.38 -13.59
C GLU A 304 -19.00 -17.18 -13.60
N PRO A 305 -19.06 -18.51 -13.39
CA PRO A 305 -17.89 -19.36 -13.50
C PRO A 305 -17.11 -19.11 -14.79
N ALA A 306 -15.78 -19.02 -14.67
CA ALA A 306 -14.82 -18.73 -15.76
C ALA A 306 -14.85 -17.30 -16.33
N ALA A 307 -15.70 -16.37 -15.84
CA ALA A 307 -15.65 -14.97 -16.25
C ALA A 307 -14.34 -14.28 -15.83
N HIS A 308 -13.70 -14.76 -14.78
CA HIS A 308 -12.37 -14.34 -14.34
C HIS A 308 -11.62 -15.52 -13.73
N GLY A 309 -10.28 -15.41 -13.61
CA GLY A 309 -9.46 -16.48 -13.05
C GLY A 309 -8.02 -16.07 -12.82
N SER A 310 -7.31 -16.88 -12.05
CA SER A 310 -5.88 -16.74 -11.80
C SER A 310 -5.26 -18.13 -11.59
N THR A 311 -4.19 -18.46 -12.34
CA THR A 311 -3.52 -19.76 -12.21
C THR A 311 -2.88 -19.92 -10.82
N PHE A 312 -2.26 -18.88 -10.30
CA PHE A 312 -1.53 -18.91 -9.02
C PHE A 312 -2.29 -18.24 -7.87
N GLY A 313 -3.40 -17.58 -8.14
CA GLY A 313 -4.20 -16.90 -7.11
C GLY A 313 -4.69 -17.88 -6.04
N GLY A 314 -4.52 -17.49 -4.79
CA GLY A 314 -4.83 -18.37 -3.66
C GLY A 314 -3.87 -19.55 -3.51
N ASN A 315 -2.58 -19.39 -3.88
CA ASN A 315 -1.56 -20.41 -3.70
C ASN A 315 -1.58 -21.00 -2.28
N PRO A 316 -1.58 -22.35 -2.11
CA PRO A 316 -1.68 -22.98 -0.80
C PRO A 316 -0.65 -22.50 0.22
N VAL A 317 0.60 -22.27 -0.21
CA VAL A 317 1.68 -21.82 0.69
C VAL A 317 1.45 -20.36 1.12
N SER A 318 1.07 -19.49 0.19
CA SER A 318 0.72 -18.10 0.51
C SER A 318 -0.52 -18.00 1.39
N CYS A 319 -1.54 -18.86 1.17
CA CYS A 319 -2.72 -18.92 2.02
C CYS A 319 -2.39 -19.40 3.45
N ALA A 320 -1.54 -20.42 3.60
CA ALA A 320 -1.10 -20.87 4.91
C ALA A 320 -0.32 -19.79 5.67
N ALA A 321 0.51 -19.02 4.96
CA ALA A 321 1.18 -17.84 5.51
C ALA A 321 0.18 -16.74 5.90
N GLY A 322 -0.87 -16.52 5.08
CA GLY A 322 -1.94 -15.57 5.38
C GLY A 322 -2.74 -15.92 6.62
N ILE A 323 -3.07 -17.22 6.83
CA ILE A 323 -3.70 -17.72 8.05
C ILE A 323 -2.82 -17.41 9.26
N ALA A 324 -1.54 -17.79 9.20
CA ALA A 324 -0.60 -17.51 10.28
C ALA A 324 -0.40 -16.01 10.54
N THR A 325 -0.49 -15.16 9.50
CA THR A 325 -0.49 -13.71 9.64
C THR A 325 -1.66 -13.24 10.50
N LEU A 326 -2.89 -13.68 10.22
CA LEU A 326 -4.06 -13.34 11.03
C LEU A 326 -3.95 -13.87 12.46
N ASP A 327 -3.41 -15.10 12.66
CA ASP A 327 -3.15 -15.64 13.99
C ASP A 327 -2.24 -14.73 14.84
N VAL A 328 -1.20 -14.18 14.22
CA VAL A 328 -0.28 -13.25 14.90
C VAL A 328 -0.99 -11.93 15.25
N PHE A 329 -1.81 -11.40 14.35
CA PHE A 329 -2.60 -10.20 14.64
C PHE A 329 -3.52 -10.38 15.86
N GLU A 330 -4.15 -11.56 16.00
CA GLU A 330 -5.01 -11.87 17.13
C GLU A 330 -4.26 -12.03 18.46
N ARG A 331 -3.03 -12.59 18.42
CA ARG A 331 -2.29 -12.98 19.63
C ARG A 331 -1.31 -11.94 20.15
N GLU A 332 -0.75 -11.12 19.29
CA GLU A 332 0.42 -10.27 19.63
C GLU A 332 0.10 -8.78 19.73
N GLY A 333 -1.18 -8.38 19.73
CA GLY A 333 -1.57 -6.97 19.93
C GLY A 333 -1.05 -6.03 18.84
N ILE A 334 -0.89 -6.52 17.62
CA ILE A 334 -0.27 -5.80 16.49
C ILE A 334 -0.95 -4.47 16.19
N LEU A 335 -2.29 -4.42 16.22
CA LEU A 335 -3.06 -3.20 15.95
C LEU A 335 -2.81 -2.11 16.99
N GLU A 336 -2.81 -2.49 18.27
CA GLU A 336 -2.55 -1.57 19.38
C GLU A 336 -1.12 -1.04 19.32
N ASN A 337 -0.14 -1.91 19.04
CA ASN A 337 1.25 -1.50 18.89
C ASN A 337 1.40 -0.50 17.73
N ALA A 338 0.79 -0.79 16.57
CA ALA A 338 0.83 0.11 15.41
C ALA A 338 0.23 1.48 15.72
N ALA A 339 -0.91 1.52 16.42
CA ALA A 339 -1.55 2.77 16.85
C ALA A 339 -0.66 3.55 17.84
N THR A 340 -0.13 2.88 18.86
CA THR A 340 0.67 3.50 19.92
C THR A 340 2.01 4.02 19.39
N ARG A 341 2.76 3.17 18.67
CA ARG A 341 4.06 3.57 18.10
C ARG A 341 3.90 4.61 17.00
N GLY A 342 2.81 4.53 16.21
CA GLY A 342 2.49 5.53 15.20
C GLY A 342 2.20 6.89 15.82
N ALA A 343 1.37 6.95 16.85
CA ALA A 343 1.08 8.20 17.57
C ALA A 343 2.35 8.82 18.17
N GLU A 344 3.23 8.01 18.75
CA GLU A 344 4.50 8.46 19.30
C GLU A 344 5.43 9.02 18.21
N LEU A 345 5.56 8.33 17.08
CA LEU A 345 6.37 8.80 15.95
C LEU A 345 5.85 10.13 15.39
N ILE A 346 4.53 10.24 15.17
CA ILE A 346 3.88 11.47 14.70
C ILE A 346 4.11 12.63 15.69
N ARG A 347 3.99 12.37 16.98
CA ARG A 347 4.24 13.38 18.02
C ARG A 347 5.68 13.89 17.96
N ARG A 348 6.66 13.00 17.92
CA ARG A 348 8.10 13.35 17.82
C ARG A 348 8.40 14.15 16.56
N LEU A 349 7.84 13.75 15.43
CA LEU A 349 7.97 14.47 14.15
C LEU A 349 7.30 15.84 14.18
N GLY A 350 6.15 15.97 14.85
CA GLY A 350 5.48 17.26 15.06
C GLY A 350 6.30 18.20 15.94
N ASP A 351 7.00 17.67 16.96
CA ASP A 351 7.95 18.45 17.77
C ASP A 351 9.14 18.92 16.92
N LEU A 352 9.61 18.11 15.99
CA LEU A 352 10.67 18.46 15.07
C LEU A 352 10.21 19.49 14.05
N GLN A 353 9.01 19.35 13.48
CA GLN A 353 8.41 20.31 12.54
C GLN A 353 8.34 21.72 13.11
N ARG A 354 7.99 21.88 14.41
CA ARG A 354 7.96 23.21 15.06
C ARG A 354 9.32 23.89 15.11
N ARG A 355 10.42 23.14 14.99
CA ARG A 355 11.80 23.64 15.03
C ARG A 355 12.44 23.77 13.65
N LEU A 356 11.95 23.01 12.66
CA LEU A 356 12.50 22.95 11.32
C LEU A 356 11.45 23.34 10.27
N PRO A 357 11.43 24.62 9.81
CA PRO A 357 10.46 25.10 8.82
C PRO A 357 10.51 24.36 7.47
N ALA A 358 11.58 23.61 7.21
CA ALA A 358 11.70 22.76 6.03
C ALA A 358 10.77 21.53 6.06
N ILE A 359 10.20 21.20 7.23
CA ILE A 359 9.12 20.22 7.36
C ILE A 359 7.79 20.96 7.23
N GLY A 360 7.16 20.87 6.06
CA GLY A 360 5.90 21.54 5.78
C GLY A 360 4.72 20.88 6.50
N GLU A 361 4.63 19.54 6.44
CA GLU A 361 3.56 18.79 7.09
C GLU A 361 4.05 17.42 7.58
N VAL A 362 3.58 17.03 8.76
CA VAL A 362 3.65 15.67 9.30
C VAL A 362 2.25 15.12 9.38
N ARG A 363 2.01 13.96 8.78
CA ARG A 363 0.69 13.33 8.72
C ARG A 363 0.78 11.81 8.75
N GLY A 364 -0.33 11.16 9.05
CA GLY A 364 -0.41 9.69 9.02
C GLY A 364 -1.43 9.13 9.99
N LEU A 365 -1.63 7.82 9.91
CA LEU A 365 -2.42 7.00 10.85
C LEU A 365 -1.62 5.73 11.17
N GLY A 366 -1.55 5.36 12.43
CA GLY A 366 -0.74 4.24 12.87
C GLY A 366 0.71 4.38 12.39
N LEU A 367 1.28 3.31 11.85
CA LEU A 367 2.63 3.29 11.29
C LEU A 367 2.65 3.52 9.76
N MET A 368 1.75 4.33 9.25
CA MET A 368 1.73 4.88 7.90
C MET A 368 1.96 6.39 7.98
N VAL A 369 3.23 6.82 8.05
CA VAL A 369 3.60 8.20 8.39
C VAL A 369 4.36 8.87 7.24
N GLY A 370 3.91 10.06 6.85
CA GLY A 370 4.52 10.92 5.84
C GLY A 370 5.07 12.22 6.43
N VAL A 371 6.26 12.60 5.99
CA VAL A 371 6.89 13.90 6.33
C VAL A 371 7.14 14.65 5.04
N GLU A 372 6.37 15.71 4.80
CA GLU A 372 6.49 16.50 3.59
C GLU A 372 7.53 17.60 3.74
N LEU A 373 8.50 17.63 2.84
CA LEU A 373 9.60 18.58 2.86
C LEU A 373 9.38 19.69 1.83
N VAL A 374 9.63 20.93 2.27
CA VAL A 374 9.33 22.15 1.50
C VAL A 374 10.49 23.14 1.50
N ASN A 375 10.52 23.97 0.48
CA ASN A 375 11.34 25.16 0.41
C ASN A 375 10.71 26.30 1.25
N LYS A 376 11.43 27.41 1.42
CA LYS A 376 10.95 28.59 2.17
C LYS A 376 9.66 29.21 1.60
N ASP A 377 9.40 29.01 0.31
CA ASP A 377 8.19 29.48 -0.38
C ASP A 377 7.03 28.45 -0.32
N GLY A 378 7.21 27.34 0.39
CA GLY A 378 6.23 26.26 0.50
C GLY A 378 6.22 25.29 -0.67
N SER A 379 7.02 25.48 -1.71
CA SER A 379 7.15 24.54 -2.82
C SER A 379 7.83 23.24 -2.38
N ALA A 380 7.60 22.13 -3.11
CA ALA A 380 8.15 20.82 -2.80
C ALA A 380 9.69 20.82 -2.84
N ASN A 381 10.33 20.23 -1.82
CA ASN A 381 11.79 20.12 -1.73
C ASN A 381 12.26 18.66 -1.86
N LYS A 382 12.32 18.19 -3.10
CA LYS A 382 12.81 16.83 -3.43
C LYS A 382 14.28 16.62 -3.05
N ASP A 383 15.12 17.65 -3.21
CA ASP A 383 16.56 17.54 -2.96
C ASP A 383 16.85 17.36 -1.46
N LEU A 384 16.13 18.09 -0.60
CA LEU A 384 16.22 17.89 0.84
C LEU A 384 15.77 16.48 1.23
N GLN A 385 14.64 16.01 0.68
CA GLN A 385 14.16 14.64 0.91
C GLN A 385 15.24 13.60 0.56
N LYS A 386 15.88 13.78 -0.60
CA LYS A 386 16.91 12.86 -1.07
C LYS A 386 18.14 12.85 -0.15
N LYS A 387 18.56 14.03 0.35
CA LYS A 387 19.67 14.17 1.30
C LYS A 387 19.34 13.47 2.64
N VAL A 388 18.19 13.76 3.25
CA VAL A 388 17.78 13.12 4.51
C VAL A 388 17.74 11.60 4.35
N ARG A 389 17.17 11.09 3.27
CA ARG A 389 17.12 9.65 3.00
C ARG A 389 18.54 9.05 2.85
N GLN A 390 19.45 9.77 2.21
CA GLN A 390 20.82 9.32 2.03
C GLN A 390 21.56 9.22 3.38
N VAL A 391 21.45 10.24 4.23
CA VAL A 391 22.05 10.22 5.58
C VAL A 391 21.46 9.09 6.44
N CYS A 392 20.14 8.87 6.37
CA CYS A 392 19.51 7.73 7.05
C CYS A 392 20.13 6.40 6.57
N LEU A 393 20.31 6.21 5.27
CA LEU A 393 20.88 5.00 4.70
C LEU A 393 22.34 4.80 5.16
N GLU A 394 23.15 5.84 5.14
CA GLU A 394 24.55 5.84 5.62
C GLU A 394 24.64 5.53 7.11
N SER A 395 23.63 5.96 7.88
CA SER A 395 23.51 5.67 9.32
C SER A 395 22.86 4.31 9.63
N GLY A 396 22.57 3.49 8.60
CA GLY A 396 22.03 2.14 8.79
C GLY A 396 20.51 2.06 8.92
N MET A 397 19.75 3.00 8.31
CA MET A 397 18.28 2.96 8.29
C MET A 397 17.74 3.16 6.87
N VAL A 398 16.79 2.32 6.49
CA VAL A 398 16.12 2.42 5.18
C VAL A 398 14.80 3.15 5.33
N VAL A 399 14.66 4.28 4.64
CA VAL A 399 13.41 5.03 4.47
C VAL A 399 13.13 5.28 2.99
N LEU A 400 11.88 5.48 2.63
CA LEU A 400 11.47 5.67 1.24
C LEU A 400 10.94 7.08 0.97
N SER A 401 10.73 7.39 -0.32
CA SER A 401 10.03 8.59 -0.76
C SER A 401 8.68 8.28 -1.39
N CYS A 402 7.78 9.25 -1.37
CA CYS A 402 6.53 9.26 -2.11
C CYS A 402 6.07 10.69 -2.40
N GLY A 403 4.81 10.84 -2.83
CA GLY A 403 4.24 12.11 -3.24
C GLY A 403 4.50 12.43 -4.71
N PRO A 404 3.67 13.28 -5.34
CA PRO A 404 3.77 13.64 -6.75
C PRO A 404 5.12 14.26 -7.14
N HIS A 405 5.75 14.91 -6.17
CA HIS A 405 7.03 15.62 -6.34
C HIS A 405 8.22 14.91 -5.67
N ASP A 406 8.06 13.65 -5.19
CA ASP A 406 9.09 12.91 -4.46
C ASP A 406 9.67 13.66 -3.23
N ASN A 407 8.91 14.55 -2.63
CA ASN A 407 9.32 15.38 -1.50
C ASN A 407 8.79 14.90 -0.13
N VAL A 408 8.12 13.77 -0.11
CA VAL A 408 7.60 13.17 1.12
C VAL A 408 8.48 12.00 1.52
N LEU A 409 9.05 12.04 2.73
CA LEU A 409 9.60 10.84 3.37
C LEU A 409 8.44 9.98 3.86
N ARG A 410 8.45 8.69 3.53
CA ARG A 410 7.49 7.73 4.06
C ARG A 410 8.15 6.76 5.01
N LEU A 411 7.58 6.66 6.20
CA LEU A 411 8.02 5.84 7.29
C LEU A 411 6.97 4.75 7.51
N VAL A 412 7.34 3.52 7.19
CA VAL A 412 6.45 2.35 7.23
C VAL A 412 7.17 1.13 7.84
N PRO A 413 7.64 1.26 9.08
CA PRO A 413 8.30 0.13 9.76
C PRO A 413 7.33 -1.05 9.95
N PRO A 414 7.82 -2.23 10.32
CA PRO A 414 7.00 -3.33 10.79
C PRO A 414 6.05 -2.90 11.91
N LEU A 415 4.84 -3.50 11.97
CA LEU A 415 3.81 -3.14 12.95
C LEU A 415 4.11 -3.67 14.36
N ASN A 416 4.97 -4.67 14.46
CA ASN A 416 5.50 -5.21 15.71
C ASN A 416 6.80 -4.53 16.16
N LEU A 417 7.11 -3.35 15.59
CA LEU A 417 8.26 -2.52 15.97
C LEU A 417 8.26 -2.28 17.49
N SER A 418 9.35 -2.63 18.14
CA SER A 418 9.53 -2.38 19.58
C SER A 418 9.79 -0.89 19.87
N GLU A 419 9.68 -0.50 21.14
CA GLU A 419 10.03 0.85 21.58
C GLU A 419 11.50 1.19 21.31
N THR A 420 12.39 0.25 21.63
CA THR A 420 13.83 0.40 21.40
C THR A 420 14.17 0.60 19.92
N GLU A 421 13.51 -0.15 19.02
CA GLU A 421 13.70 0.01 17.58
C GLU A 421 13.12 1.34 17.06
N LEU A 422 12.00 1.80 17.64
CA LEU A 422 11.47 3.13 17.36
C LEU A 422 12.44 4.23 17.81
N ASP A 423 13.03 4.07 18.99
CA ASP A 423 14.01 5.01 19.52
C ASP A 423 15.27 5.05 18.64
N GLU A 424 15.83 3.88 18.26
CA GLU A 424 16.95 3.79 17.32
C GLU A 424 16.63 4.51 15.99
N GLY A 425 15.47 4.22 15.40
CA GLY A 425 15.04 4.87 14.16
C GLY A 425 14.84 6.38 14.31
N TRP A 426 14.30 6.82 15.44
CA TRP A 426 14.15 8.24 15.75
C TRP A 426 15.48 8.98 15.88
N GLU A 427 16.46 8.39 16.59
CA GLU A 427 17.80 8.98 16.75
C GLU A 427 18.47 9.19 15.39
N ILE A 428 18.43 8.18 14.52
CA ILE A 428 18.98 8.27 13.16
C ILE A 428 18.25 9.35 12.34
N LEU A 429 16.92 9.35 12.36
CA LEU A 429 16.12 10.30 11.59
C LEU A 429 16.32 11.73 12.08
N ASN A 430 16.31 11.96 13.40
CA ASN A 430 16.53 13.27 13.97
C ASN A 430 17.95 13.80 13.66
N ALA A 431 18.98 12.95 13.76
CA ALA A 431 20.34 13.31 13.38
C ALA A 431 20.44 13.69 11.89
N ALA A 432 19.82 12.91 11.01
CA ALA A 432 19.78 13.21 9.57
C ALA A 432 19.14 14.56 9.28
N PHE A 433 18.05 14.92 9.96
CA PHE A 433 17.44 16.24 9.81
C PHE A 433 18.33 17.37 10.35
N GLN A 434 19.00 17.17 11.48
CA GLN A 434 19.95 18.17 12.04
C GLN A 434 21.11 18.42 11.09
N GLU A 435 21.62 17.39 10.42
CA GLU A 435 22.76 17.50 9.51
C GLU A 435 22.42 18.28 8.22
N VAL A 436 21.22 18.08 7.67
CA VAL A 436 20.93 18.55 6.29
C VAL A 436 19.88 19.67 6.21
N ALA A 437 19.16 19.97 7.29
CA ALA A 437 18.09 20.97 7.32
C ALA A 437 18.34 22.11 8.32
N ALA A 438 19.47 22.10 9.02
CA ALA A 438 19.89 23.13 10.00
C ALA A 438 20.38 24.43 9.32
#